data_40d2bd3616c0a606cbb3869c2c33209b
#
_entry.id   40d2bd3616c0a606cbb3869c2c33209b
#
_cell.length_a   1.000
_cell.length_b   1.000
_cell.length_c   1.000
_cell.angle_alpha   90.00
_cell.angle_beta   90.00
_cell.angle_gamma   90.00
#
_symmetry.space_group_name_H-M   'P 1'
#
loop_
_entity.id
_entity.type
_entity.pdbx_description
1 polymer ?
#
loop_
_entity_poly.entity_id
_entity_poly.type
_entity_poly.pdbx_seq_one_letter_code
_entity_poly.pdbx_strand_id
1 'polypeptide(L)'
;MCFSKLSQFLLWLLLLTISSVPLTRADNDYPLVLVHGFIGWGRDELLGFKYWGGFSDVQEILNQRGYRVYTGVVGPFSSNCDRACELYVQIKGGTVDYGQAHATAHGHARYGRTFPGLYPDWGATDAQGQPRKVHLIGHSQGGQTIRVLTTLLEQGDSTEIAATPEAERSPLFGGGKSWVQSVTTLATPHDGASLATGIDHLLPFARNALLGIATLTGIEAERLPYDFKLDQWGLRRAPAESFTAYLSRVERSPIWRSRDISAWDLSPDGARELNRRFPAQPTVYYFSWAAAATAPLWPTQHQVPLPTMLPQLWGTALFIGAYTRDEPGQVVIDASWWENDGVVNTRSMAGPTL
;
A
#
# COMPACT_ATOMS: atom_id res chain seq x y z
N MET A 1 53.66 38.08 -33.38
CA MET A 1 53.51 36.93 -32.51
C MET A 1 52.97 37.29 -31.10
N CYS A 2 51.96 38.15 -30.99
CA CYS A 2 51.45 38.61 -29.72
C CYS A 2 49.97 38.29 -29.46
N PHE A 3 49.30 37.61 -30.42
CA PHE A 3 47.86 37.28 -30.34
C PHE A 3 47.53 35.94 -29.65
N SER A 4 48.52 35.06 -29.40
CA SER A 4 48.24 33.70 -28.88
C SER A 4 48.08 33.62 -27.37
N LYS A 5 48.66 34.54 -26.61
CA LYS A 5 48.58 34.51 -25.12
C LYS A 5 47.29 35.13 -24.56
N LEU A 6 46.74 36.12 -25.27
CA LEU A 6 45.51 36.76 -24.87
C LEU A 6 44.28 35.86 -25.10
N SER A 7 44.30 35.11 -26.22
CA SER A 7 43.23 34.15 -26.53
C SER A 7 43.20 32.96 -25.59
N GLN A 8 44.37 32.49 -25.14
CA GLN A 8 44.48 31.42 -24.15
C GLN A 8 44.00 31.88 -22.76
N PHE A 9 44.33 33.13 -22.39
CA PHE A 9 43.89 33.69 -21.09
C PHE A 9 42.38 33.90 -21.05
N LEU A 10 41.75 34.35 -22.13
CA LEU A 10 40.31 34.48 -22.27
C LEU A 10 39.59 33.09 -22.26
N LEU A 11 40.19 32.09 -22.86
CA LEU A 11 39.66 30.73 -22.82
C LEU A 11 39.69 30.12 -21.41
N TRP A 12 40.77 30.37 -20.63
CA TRP A 12 40.89 29.97 -19.24
C TRP A 12 39.91 30.74 -18.31
N LEU A 13 39.67 32.02 -18.56
CA LEU A 13 38.67 32.79 -17.84
C LEU A 13 37.25 32.30 -18.12
N LEU A 14 36.94 31.92 -19.39
CA LEU A 14 35.65 31.33 -19.76
C LEU A 14 35.42 29.98 -19.13
N LEU A 15 36.47 29.13 -19.02
CA LEU A 15 36.42 27.83 -18.36
C LEU A 15 36.24 27.96 -16.83
N LEU A 16 36.81 29.00 -16.20
CA LEU A 16 36.65 29.27 -14.77
C LEU A 16 35.26 29.80 -14.40
N THR A 17 34.55 30.48 -15.32
CA THR A 17 33.18 30.93 -15.09
C THR A 17 32.12 29.87 -15.26
N ILE A 18 32.44 28.76 -15.98
CA ILE A 18 31.52 27.61 -16.13
C ILE A 18 31.53 26.72 -14.87
N SER A 19 32.57 26.83 -14.02
CA SER A 19 32.74 25.99 -12.82
C SER A 19 31.91 26.37 -11.62
N SER A 20 31.05 27.37 -11.70
CA SER A 20 30.25 27.86 -10.55
C SER A 20 28.76 27.99 -10.83
N VAL A 21 28.23 27.23 -11.80
CA VAL A 21 26.79 26.95 -11.77
C VAL A 21 26.61 25.97 -10.62
N PRO A 22 26.03 26.39 -9.47
CA PRO A 22 25.63 25.42 -8.49
C PRO A 22 24.71 24.46 -9.23
N LEU A 23 25.09 23.19 -9.33
CA LEU A 23 24.13 22.12 -9.57
C LEU A 23 23.12 22.29 -8.43
N THR A 24 22.07 23.06 -8.67
CA THR A 24 20.88 22.99 -7.85
C THR A 24 20.38 21.57 -8.00
N ARG A 25 20.89 20.70 -7.14
CA ARG A 25 20.25 19.45 -6.84
C ARG A 25 18.84 19.89 -6.47
N ALA A 26 17.87 19.48 -7.25
CA ALA A 26 16.49 19.55 -6.80
C ALA A 26 16.42 18.60 -5.61
N ASP A 27 16.81 19.09 -4.43
CA ASP A 27 16.77 18.35 -3.19
C ASP A 27 15.29 18.19 -2.81
N ASN A 28 14.71 17.15 -3.38
CA ASN A 28 13.44 16.64 -2.94
C ASN A 28 13.70 15.77 -1.71
N ASP A 29 13.90 16.43 -0.56
CA ASP A 29 14.21 15.81 0.74
C ASP A 29 12.98 15.29 1.47
N TYR A 30 11.85 15.12 0.79
CA TYR A 30 10.65 14.60 1.43
C TYR A 30 10.84 13.15 1.89
N PRO A 31 10.39 12.80 3.11
CA PRO A 31 10.48 11.44 3.60
C PRO A 31 9.74 10.44 2.72
N LEU A 32 10.26 9.21 2.67
CA LEU A 32 9.62 8.05 2.06
C LEU A 32 8.81 7.30 3.12
N VAL A 33 7.56 6.93 2.82
CA VAL A 33 6.75 6.08 3.69
C VAL A 33 6.42 4.79 2.94
N LEU A 34 6.91 3.67 3.45
CA LEU A 34 6.69 2.33 2.90
C LEU A 34 5.43 1.73 3.50
N VAL A 35 4.49 1.24 2.68
CA VAL A 35 3.21 0.70 3.11
C VAL A 35 3.02 -0.71 2.58
N HIS A 36 2.91 -1.67 3.50
CA HIS A 36 2.73 -3.09 3.18
C HIS A 36 1.35 -3.40 2.58
N GLY A 37 1.22 -4.56 1.93
CA GLY A 37 -0.03 -5.06 1.35
C GLY A 37 -0.87 -5.92 2.30
N PHE A 38 -1.76 -6.70 1.69
CA PHE A 38 -2.55 -7.73 2.34
C PHE A 38 -1.65 -8.72 3.09
N ILE A 39 -2.07 -9.21 4.25
CA ILE A 39 -1.28 -10.06 5.17
C ILE A 39 0.09 -9.49 5.56
N GLY A 40 0.35 -8.20 5.35
CA GLY A 40 1.62 -7.56 5.69
C GLY A 40 1.80 -7.35 7.19
N TRP A 41 2.96 -6.87 7.58
CA TRP A 41 3.35 -6.62 8.96
C TRP A 41 4.33 -5.46 9.07
N GLY A 42 4.49 -4.97 10.29
CA GLY A 42 5.43 -3.91 10.62
C GLY A 42 6.87 -4.39 10.74
N ARG A 43 7.78 -3.41 10.77
CA ARG A 43 9.23 -3.64 10.81
C ARG A 43 9.67 -4.55 11.97
N ASP A 44 9.01 -4.47 13.12
CA ASP A 44 9.43 -5.14 14.37
C ASP A 44 8.47 -6.26 14.82
N GLU A 45 7.49 -6.64 13.98
CA GLU A 45 6.41 -7.55 14.38
C GLU A 45 6.74 -9.04 14.21
N LEU A 46 7.71 -9.42 13.36
CA LEU A 46 8.06 -10.82 13.10
C LEU A 46 9.52 -11.13 13.44
N LEU A 47 9.93 -10.84 14.67
CA LEU A 47 11.25 -11.21 15.25
C LEU A 47 12.44 -10.88 14.33
N GLY A 48 12.35 -9.77 13.60
CA GLY A 48 13.41 -9.29 12.71
C GLY A 48 13.22 -9.64 11.24
N PHE A 49 12.28 -10.52 10.87
CA PHE A 49 11.93 -10.74 9.46
C PHE A 49 11.07 -9.58 8.96
N LYS A 50 11.58 -8.82 7.98
CA LYS A 50 10.98 -7.57 7.51
C LYS A 50 10.05 -7.82 6.33
N TYR A 51 8.91 -7.12 6.30
CA TYR A 51 8.09 -7.09 5.07
C TYR A 51 8.87 -6.50 3.90
N TRP A 52 9.58 -5.41 4.17
CA TRP A 52 10.44 -4.74 3.22
C TRP A 52 11.89 -5.23 3.35
N GLY A 53 12.22 -6.31 2.62
CA GLY A 53 13.58 -6.82 2.50
C GLY A 53 13.85 -8.20 3.13
N GLY A 54 12.88 -8.85 3.77
CA GLY A 54 13.06 -10.16 4.38
C GLY A 54 14.06 -10.13 5.55
N PHE A 55 15.21 -10.75 5.38
CA PHE A 55 16.30 -10.71 6.38
C PHE A 55 17.16 -9.44 6.28
N SER A 56 16.98 -8.63 5.24
CA SER A 56 17.56 -7.29 5.13
C SER A 56 16.53 -6.24 5.55
N ASP A 57 16.99 -5.07 6.01
CA ASP A 57 16.11 -3.97 6.39
C ASP A 57 16.22 -2.83 5.39
N VAL A 58 15.28 -2.76 4.42
CA VAL A 58 15.29 -1.74 3.36
C VAL A 58 15.19 -0.34 3.96
N GLN A 59 14.39 -0.12 5.00
CA GLN A 59 14.31 1.18 5.67
C GLN A 59 15.67 1.59 6.22
N GLU A 60 16.35 0.69 6.93
CA GLU A 60 17.68 0.97 7.53
C GLU A 60 18.73 1.23 6.45
N ILE A 61 18.78 0.41 5.40
CA ILE A 61 19.70 0.56 4.27
C ILE A 61 19.53 1.94 3.61
N LEU A 62 18.31 2.40 3.42
CA LEU A 62 18.04 3.69 2.80
C LEU A 62 18.35 4.85 3.75
N ASN A 63 18.07 4.70 5.07
CA ASN A 63 18.44 5.70 6.07
C ASN A 63 19.97 5.89 6.14
N GLN A 64 20.74 4.80 6.09
CA GLN A 64 22.22 4.85 6.04
C GLN A 64 22.75 5.54 4.78
N ARG A 65 21.96 5.60 3.71
CA ARG A 65 22.28 6.34 2.47
C ARG A 65 21.82 7.80 2.49
N GLY A 66 21.29 8.27 3.63
CA GLY A 66 20.89 9.66 3.83
C GLY A 66 19.42 9.97 3.45
N TYR A 67 18.61 8.96 3.10
CA TYR A 67 17.18 9.15 2.92
C TYR A 67 16.46 9.07 4.26
N ARG A 68 15.36 9.81 4.42
CA ARG A 68 14.46 9.67 5.58
C ARG A 68 13.35 8.69 5.21
N VAL A 69 13.37 7.49 5.78
CA VAL A 69 12.42 6.42 5.44
C VAL A 69 11.70 5.93 6.68
N TYR A 70 10.39 5.77 6.56
CA TYR A 70 9.51 5.24 7.58
C TYR A 70 8.72 4.06 7.02
N THR A 71 8.34 3.12 7.88
CA THR A 71 7.44 2.01 7.54
C THR A 71 6.10 2.20 8.26
N GLY A 72 5.04 2.38 7.49
CA GLY A 72 3.67 2.38 7.98
C GLY A 72 3.18 0.96 8.26
N VAL A 73 2.45 0.78 9.35
CA VAL A 73 1.95 -0.52 9.82
C VAL A 73 0.43 -0.44 10.00
N VAL A 74 -0.31 -0.88 9.02
CA VAL A 74 -1.77 -0.77 8.98
C VAL A 74 -2.43 -2.14 9.12
N GLY A 75 -3.75 -2.20 9.26
CA GLY A 75 -4.48 -3.46 9.36
C GLY A 75 -4.28 -4.33 8.12
N PRO A 76 -3.67 -5.53 8.27
CA PRO A 76 -3.33 -6.37 7.12
C PRO A 76 -4.55 -6.96 6.40
N PHE A 77 -5.73 -6.92 7.03
CA PHE A 77 -7.00 -7.41 6.50
C PHE A 77 -8.09 -6.33 6.42
N SER A 78 -7.81 -5.12 6.93
CA SER A 78 -8.75 -4.00 6.89
C SER A 78 -8.97 -3.47 5.47
N SER A 79 -10.10 -2.80 5.24
CA SER A 79 -10.38 -2.10 4.00
C SER A 79 -9.35 -1.00 3.72
N ASN A 80 -9.27 -0.53 2.49
CA ASN A 80 -8.37 0.57 2.15
C ASN A 80 -8.81 1.90 2.80
N CYS A 81 -10.08 2.07 3.13
CA CYS A 81 -10.57 3.22 3.89
C CYS A 81 -10.02 3.21 5.32
N ASP A 82 -10.19 2.09 6.03
CA ASP A 82 -9.66 1.92 7.39
C ASP A 82 -8.13 2.06 7.41
N ARG A 83 -7.44 1.39 6.49
CA ARG A 83 -5.98 1.46 6.35
C ARG A 83 -5.47 2.87 6.06
N ALA A 84 -6.21 3.67 5.29
CA ALA A 84 -5.86 5.06 5.03
C ALA A 84 -5.99 5.92 6.29
N CYS A 85 -7.03 5.72 7.12
CA CYS A 85 -7.19 6.37 8.42
C CYS A 85 -6.06 6.00 9.38
N GLU A 86 -5.71 4.71 9.44
CA GLU A 86 -4.59 4.22 10.26
C GLU A 86 -3.26 4.82 9.80
N LEU A 87 -2.99 4.82 8.48
CA LEU A 87 -1.76 5.34 7.90
C LEU A 87 -1.62 6.85 8.15
N TYR A 88 -2.72 7.60 8.01
CA TYR A 88 -2.74 9.03 8.32
C TYR A 88 -2.26 9.30 9.75
N VAL A 89 -2.84 8.60 10.72
CA VAL A 89 -2.50 8.78 12.13
C VAL A 89 -1.11 8.25 12.46
N GLN A 90 -0.66 7.17 11.83
CA GLN A 90 0.70 6.69 12.02
C GLN A 90 1.74 7.70 11.54
N ILE A 91 1.50 8.38 10.43
CA ILE A 91 2.43 9.41 9.94
C ILE A 91 2.32 10.67 10.81
N LYS A 92 1.12 11.15 11.05
CA LYS A 92 0.86 12.45 11.71
C LYS A 92 0.90 12.41 13.24
N GLY A 93 0.49 11.29 13.83
CA GLY A 93 0.22 11.14 15.26
C GLY A 93 -1.25 11.34 15.61
N GLY A 94 -1.65 10.82 16.76
CA GLY A 94 -3.02 10.93 17.29
C GLY A 94 -3.73 9.59 17.42
N THR A 95 -5.06 9.62 17.58
CA THR A 95 -5.93 8.44 17.63
C THR A 95 -6.61 8.24 16.28
N VAL A 96 -6.63 7.00 15.79
CA VAL A 96 -7.33 6.65 14.54
C VAL A 96 -8.80 6.97 14.67
N ASP A 97 -9.34 7.76 13.75
CA ASP A 97 -10.77 8.02 13.57
C ASP A 97 -11.16 7.48 12.18
N TYR A 98 -11.91 6.39 12.16
CA TYR A 98 -12.40 5.76 10.93
C TYR A 98 -13.57 6.53 10.30
N GLY A 99 -14.08 7.56 10.98
CA GLY A 99 -15.25 8.32 10.57
C GLY A 99 -16.54 7.84 11.21
N GLN A 100 -17.41 8.77 11.56
CA GLN A 100 -18.70 8.45 12.20
C GLN A 100 -19.66 7.78 11.23
N ALA A 101 -19.76 8.32 10.01
CA ALA A 101 -20.66 7.76 8.99
C ALA A 101 -20.18 6.39 8.53
N HIS A 102 -18.87 6.25 8.25
CA HIS A 102 -18.25 5.01 7.84
C HIS A 102 -18.44 3.91 8.89
N ALA A 103 -18.04 4.16 10.14
CA ALA A 103 -18.16 3.21 11.24
C ALA A 103 -19.61 2.78 11.48
N THR A 104 -20.57 3.72 11.37
CA THR A 104 -22.00 3.41 11.51
C THR A 104 -22.51 2.55 10.36
N ALA A 105 -22.10 2.86 9.11
CA ALA A 105 -22.53 2.11 7.93
C ALA A 105 -22.04 0.67 7.93
N HIS A 106 -20.85 0.43 8.46
CA HIS A 106 -20.22 -0.90 8.48
C HIS A 106 -20.35 -1.65 9.81
N GLY A 107 -20.79 -0.99 10.86
CA GLY A 107 -21.09 -1.62 12.17
C GLY A 107 -19.84 -1.96 12.99
N HIS A 108 -18.83 -1.11 12.95
CA HIS A 108 -17.62 -1.24 13.77
C HIS A 108 -17.34 0.02 14.61
N ALA A 109 -16.32 -0.01 15.48
CA ALA A 109 -15.95 1.12 16.31
C ALA A 109 -15.37 2.28 15.48
N ARG A 110 -15.78 3.52 15.80
CA ARG A 110 -15.26 4.73 15.15
C ARG A 110 -13.78 4.96 15.43
N TYR A 111 -13.33 4.68 16.64
CA TYR A 111 -11.95 4.99 17.06
C TYR A 111 -11.11 3.72 17.16
N GLY A 112 -9.86 3.83 16.69
CA GLY A 112 -8.85 2.78 16.73
C GLY A 112 -7.71 3.09 17.69
N ARG A 113 -6.51 2.63 17.34
CA ARG A 113 -5.27 2.78 18.13
C ARG A 113 -4.75 4.22 18.10
N THR A 114 -3.96 4.59 19.12
CA THR A 114 -3.24 5.87 19.19
C THR A 114 -1.76 5.67 18.85
N PHE A 115 -1.20 6.59 18.06
CA PHE A 115 0.19 6.55 17.62
C PHE A 115 0.89 7.90 17.89
N PRO A 116 2.21 7.88 18.18
CA PRO A 116 2.98 9.12 18.45
C PRO A 116 3.25 9.95 17.17
N GLY A 117 3.11 9.34 15.98
CA GLY A 117 3.49 9.92 14.69
C GLY A 117 4.92 9.60 14.28
N LEU A 118 5.08 9.08 13.05
CA LEU A 118 6.38 8.83 12.42
C LEU A 118 6.99 10.14 11.92
N TYR A 119 6.15 11.06 11.47
CA TYR A 119 6.53 12.38 10.97
C TYR A 119 5.48 13.43 11.37
N PRO A 120 5.45 13.88 12.65
CA PRO A 120 4.44 14.80 13.18
C PRO A 120 4.39 16.15 12.44
N ASP A 121 5.50 16.58 11.84
CA ASP A 121 5.60 17.79 11.03
C ASP A 121 4.98 17.67 9.62
N TRP A 122 4.45 16.51 9.25
CA TRP A 122 3.80 16.30 7.95
C TRP A 122 2.67 17.31 7.74
N GLY A 123 2.72 18.02 6.63
CA GLY A 123 1.78 19.10 6.29
C GLY A 123 2.04 20.44 7.01
N ALA A 124 3.01 20.53 7.92
CA ALA A 124 3.41 21.82 8.47
C ALA A 124 4.08 22.68 7.39
N THR A 125 3.88 23.99 7.47
CA THR A 125 4.48 24.95 6.55
C THR A 125 5.98 25.06 6.80
N ASP A 126 6.79 24.93 5.76
CA ASP A 126 8.23 25.12 5.81
C ASP A 126 8.61 26.62 5.73
N ALA A 127 9.93 26.91 5.73
CA ALA A 127 10.45 28.28 5.65
C ALA A 127 10.13 28.97 4.30
N GLN A 128 9.78 28.21 3.27
CA GLN A 128 9.40 28.70 1.95
C GLN A 128 7.87 28.84 1.76
N GLY A 129 7.10 28.60 2.84
CA GLY A 129 5.64 28.67 2.80
C GLY A 129 4.97 27.45 2.16
N GLN A 130 5.73 26.34 1.93
CA GLN A 130 5.21 25.13 1.32
C GLN A 130 4.90 24.05 2.38
N PRO A 131 3.89 23.21 2.18
CA PRO A 131 3.62 22.11 3.09
C PRO A 131 4.74 21.07 3.02
N ARG A 132 5.18 20.58 4.16
CA ARG A 132 6.09 19.44 4.26
C ARG A 132 5.38 18.18 3.76
N LYS A 133 5.83 17.65 2.63
CA LYS A 133 5.22 16.50 1.95
C LYS A 133 5.93 15.19 2.29
N VAL A 134 5.39 14.09 1.77
CA VAL A 134 6.00 12.75 1.77
C VAL A 134 5.90 12.11 0.39
N HIS A 135 6.76 11.14 0.11
CA HIS A 135 6.59 10.15 -0.94
C HIS A 135 5.96 8.90 -0.33
N LEU A 136 4.90 8.39 -0.93
CA LEU A 136 4.24 7.16 -0.51
C LEU A 136 4.63 6.02 -1.46
N ILE A 137 5.09 4.90 -0.91
CA ILE A 137 5.45 3.70 -1.67
C ILE A 137 4.63 2.54 -1.12
N GLY A 138 3.73 2.00 -1.92
CA GLY A 138 2.83 0.91 -1.53
C GLY A 138 3.09 -0.36 -2.34
N HIS A 139 3.22 -1.49 -1.66
CA HIS A 139 3.25 -2.80 -2.29
C HIS A 139 1.87 -3.46 -2.20
N SER A 140 1.44 -4.11 -3.30
CA SER A 140 0.18 -4.84 -3.33
C SER A 140 -1.00 -3.95 -2.90
N GLN A 141 -1.88 -4.38 -1.99
CA GLN A 141 -2.96 -3.57 -1.40
C GLN A 141 -2.47 -2.22 -0.84
N GLY A 142 -1.21 -2.14 -0.37
CA GLY A 142 -0.63 -0.88 0.10
C GLY A 142 -0.68 0.24 -0.92
N GLY A 143 -0.59 -0.08 -2.22
CA GLY A 143 -0.74 0.90 -3.30
C GLY A 143 -2.17 1.44 -3.43
N GLN A 144 -3.20 0.61 -3.24
CA GLN A 144 -4.58 1.09 -3.15
C GLN A 144 -4.77 1.98 -1.90
N THR A 145 -4.25 1.55 -0.75
CA THR A 145 -4.32 2.30 0.52
C THR A 145 -3.75 3.71 0.39
N ILE A 146 -2.56 3.87 -0.20
CA ILE A 146 -1.93 5.19 -0.35
C ILE A 146 -2.64 6.08 -1.37
N ARG A 147 -3.32 5.51 -2.37
CA ARG A 147 -4.21 6.26 -3.28
C ARG A 147 -5.43 6.80 -2.54
N VAL A 148 -6.09 5.96 -1.72
CA VAL A 148 -7.22 6.37 -0.88
C VAL A 148 -6.80 7.48 0.07
N LEU A 149 -5.69 7.33 0.79
CA LEU A 149 -5.16 8.37 1.68
C LEU A 149 -4.91 9.68 0.93
N THR A 150 -4.29 9.61 -0.24
CA THR A 150 -3.99 10.80 -1.06
C THR A 150 -5.26 11.52 -1.49
N THR A 151 -6.30 10.79 -1.90
CA THR A 151 -7.59 11.38 -2.29
C THR A 151 -8.31 11.99 -1.08
N LEU A 152 -8.33 11.32 0.07
CA LEU A 152 -8.92 11.87 1.29
C LEU A 152 -8.22 13.15 1.76
N LEU A 153 -6.91 13.23 1.64
CA LEU A 153 -6.15 14.44 1.95
C LEU A 153 -6.53 15.62 1.04
N GLU A 154 -6.62 15.38 -0.27
CA GLU A 154 -6.90 16.43 -1.26
C GLU A 154 -8.39 16.83 -1.27
N GLN A 155 -9.30 15.84 -1.29
CA GLN A 155 -10.74 16.05 -1.50
C GLN A 155 -11.58 15.97 -0.23
N GLY A 156 -11.10 15.29 0.81
CA GLY A 156 -11.89 14.95 1.98
C GLY A 156 -12.92 13.85 1.72
N ASP A 157 -13.88 13.74 2.62
CA ASP A 157 -15.05 12.86 2.49
C ASP A 157 -16.34 13.63 2.81
N SER A 158 -17.18 13.83 1.79
CA SER A 158 -18.41 14.61 1.93
C SER A 158 -19.41 13.97 2.88
N THR A 159 -19.42 12.64 3.02
CA THR A 159 -20.31 11.92 3.92
C THR A 159 -19.89 12.16 5.38
N GLU A 160 -18.60 12.11 5.67
CA GLU A 160 -18.05 12.41 6.99
C GLU A 160 -18.21 13.92 7.34
N ILE A 161 -18.04 14.80 6.34
CA ILE A 161 -18.27 16.24 6.53
C ILE A 161 -19.73 16.51 6.92
N ALA A 162 -20.68 15.83 6.31
CA ALA A 162 -22.11 15.98 6.61
C ALA A 162 -22.50 15.34 7.95
N ALA A 163 -21.85 14.23 8.34
CA ALA A 163 -22.22 13.46 9.54
C ALA A 163 -21.59 13.99 10.82
N THR A 164 -20.45 14.71 10.74
CA THR A 164 -19.65 15.03 11.92
C THR A 164 -19.24 16.50 11.92
N PRO A 165 -19.52 17.26 13.01
CA PRO A 165 -19.04 18.65 13.19
C PRO A 165 -17.51 18.73 13.02
N GLU A 166 -17.02 19.84 12.50
CA GLU A 166 -15.59 20.03 12.21
C GLU A 166 -14.69 19.79 13.42
N ALA A 167 -15.12 20.26 14.59
CA ALA A 167 -14.36 20.13 15.84
C ALA A 167 -14.21 18.67 16.33
N GLU A 168 -15.07 17.77 15.87
CA GLU A 168 -15.09 16.35 16.27
C GLU A 168 -14.60 15.41 15.16
N ARG A 169 -14.38 15.95 13.95
CA ARG A 169 -14.02 15.19 12.77
C ARG A 169 -12.51 15.12 12.61
N SER A 170 -12.00 13.94 12.21
CA SER A 170 -10.60 13.84 11.80
C SER A 170 -10.26 14.87 10.72
N PRO A 171 -9.15 15.61 10.85
CA PRO A 171 -8.69 16.54 9.82
C PRO A 171 -8.50 15.87 8.45
N LEU A 172 -8.28 14.55 8.39
CA LEU A 172 -8.18 13.78 7.14
C LEU A 172 -9.39 14.00 6.23
N PHE A 173 -10.60 13.96 6.81
CA PHE A 173 -11.84 14.05 6.05
C PHE A 173 -12.20 15.46 5.57
N GLY A 174 -11.46 16.49 6.02
CA GLY A 174 -11.73 17.87 5.63
C GLY A 174 -11.21 18.26 4.25
N GLY A 175 -10.32 17.48 3.64
CA GLY A 175 -9.71 17.82 2.35
C GLY A 175 -8.75 19.00 2.35
N GLY A 176 -8.38 19.48 1.16
CA GLY A 176 -7.57 20.68 0.96
C GLY A 176 -6.09 20.53 1.35
N LYS A 177 -5.57 19.31 1.47
CA LYS A 177 -4.21 19.01 1.96
C LYS A 177 -3.34 18.39 0.87
N SER A 178 -2.58 19.20 0.15
CA SER A 178 -1.59 18.74 -0.84
C SER A 178 -0.29 18.31 -0.16
N TRP A 179 -0.35 17.24 0.66
CA TRP A 179 0.74 16.79 1.51
C TRP A 179 1.50 15.58 0.95
N VAL A 180 1.08 15.08 -0.21
CA VAL A 180 1.75 13.97 -0.91
C VAL A 180 2.44 14.51 -2.15
N GLN A 181 3.72 14.17 -2.34
CA GLN A 181 4.48 14.54 -3.53
C GLN A 181 4.34 13.50 -4.63
N SER A 182 4.46 12.22 -4.27
CA SER A 182 4.28 11.13 -5.21
C SER A 182 3.71 9.88 -4.56
N VAL A 183 3.05 9.08 -5.36
CA VAL A 183 2.53 7.75 -5.08
C VAL A 183 3.25 6.77 -6.01
N THR A 184 4.01 5.84 -5.43
CA THR A 184 4.65 4.74 -6.17
C THR A 184 4.03 3.42 -5.75
N THR A 185 3.55 2.66 -6.70
CA THR A 185 2.90 1.37 -6.47
C THR A 185 3.72 0.22 -7.05
N LEU A 186 3.86 -0.86 -6.29
CA LEU A 186 4.61 -2.06 -6.66
C LEU A 186 3.65 -3.25 -6.64
N ALA A 187 3.45 -3.90 -7.78
CA ALA A 187 2.55 -5.05 -7.93
C ALA A 187 1.16 -4.83 -7.30
N THR A 188 0.60 -3.62 -7.43
CA THR A 188 -0.68 -3.22 -6.82
C THR A 188 -1.85 -3.64 -7.69
N PRO A 189 -2.85 -4.34 -7.14
CA PRO A 189 -4.05 -4.71 -7.87
C PRO A 189 -5.00 -3.50 -8.01
N HIS A 190 -4.66 -2.53 -8.88
CA HIS A 190 -5.47 -1.31 -9.07
C HIS A 190 -6.90 -1.61 -9.52
N ASP A 191 -7.07 -2.65 -10.34
CA ASP A 191 -8.37 -3.14 -10.80
C ASP A 191 -8.80 -4.44 -10.09
N GLY A 192 -8.16 -4.74 -8.94
CA GLY A 192 -8.38 -5.97 -8.20
C GLY A 192 -7.54 -7.14 -8.72
N ALA A 193 -7.72 -8.28 -8.08
CA ALA A 193 -7.10 -9.55 -8.46
C ALA A 193 -8.17 -10.63 -8.60
N SER A 194 -8.09 -11.46 -9.64
CA SER A 194 -9.02 -12.57 -9.82
C SER A 194 -8.94 -13.60 -8.69
N LEU A 195 -7.82 -13.69 -7.98
CA LEU A 195 -7.68 -14.49 -6.76
C LEU A 195 -8.67 -14.06 -5.64
N ALA A 196 -9.07 -12.80 -5.61
CA ALA A 196 -10.00 -12.25 -4.63
C ALA A 196 -11.47 -12.25 -5.10
N THR A 197 -11.81 -12.93 -6.18
CA THR A 197 -13.21 -13.07 -6.64
C THR A 197 -14.09 -13.89 -5.70
N GLY A 198 -13.48 -14.63 -4.76
CA GLY A 198 -14.17 -15.38 -3.71
C GLY A 198 -13.30 -15.53 -2.47
N ILE A 199 -13.95 -15.46 -1.30
CA ILE A 199 -13.30 -15.64 -0.01
C ILE A 199 -12.68 -17.05 0.12
N ASP A 200 -13.27 -18.04 -0.55
CA ASP A 200 -12.81 -19.42 -0.53
C ASP A 200 -11.43 -19.63 -1.18
N HIS A 201 -10.96 -18.68 -1.96
CA HIS A 201 -9.61 -18.65 -2.51
C HIS A 201 -8.65 -17.80 -1.67
N LEU A 202 -9.13 -16.66 -1.20
CA LEU A 202 -8.30 -15.66 -0.51
C LEU A 202 -7.91 -16.11 0.91
N LEU A 203 -8.83 -16.68 1.69
CA LEU A 203 -8.54 -17.12 3.07
C LEU A 203 -7.53 -18.27 3.13
N PRO A 204 -7.66 -19.34 2.33
CA PRO A 204 -6.63 -20.38 2.28
C PRO A 204 -5.26 -19.86 1.86
N PHE A 205 -5.22 -18.93 0.89
CA PHE A 205 -3.98 -18.25 0.50
C PHE A 205 -3.35 -17.50 1.69
N ALA A 206 -4.13 -16.67 2.39
CA ALA A 206 -3.66 -15.90 3.53
C ALA A 206 -3.14 -16.81 4.66
N ARG A 207 -3.88 -17.88 4.99
CA ARG A 207 -3.47 -18.88 5.99
C ARG A 207 -2.16 -19.54 5.62
N ASN A 208 -2.03 -20.03 4.38
CA ASN A 208 -0.82 -20.72 3.93
C ASN A 208 0.38 -19.78 3.91
N ALA A 209 0.20 -18.50 3.53
CA ALA A 209 1.26 -17.51 3.57
C ALA A 209 1.74 -17.23 5.01
N LEU A 210 0.83 -17.06 5.98
CA LEU A 210 1.18 -16.87 7.39
C LEU A 210 1.89 -18.08 7.99
N LEU A 211 1.45 -19.30 7.69
CA LEU A 211 2.12 -20.53 8.11
C LEU A 211 3.49 -20.69 7.42
N GLY A 212 3.61 -20.29 6.17
CA GLY A 212 4.89 -20.22 5.45
C GLY A 212 5.88 -19.26 6.10
N ILE A 213 5.42 -18.09 6.55
CA ILE A 213 6.24 -17.13 7.31
C ILE A 213 6.72 -17.75 8.64
N ALA A 214 5.83 -18.43 9.37
CA ALA A 214 6.21 -19.14 10.60
C ALA A 214 7.33 -20.15 10.34
N THR A 215 7.22 -20.93 9.25
CA THR A 215 8.24 -21.89 8.83
C THR A 215 9.57 -21.21 8.48
N LEU A 216 9.54 -20.14 7.68
CA LEU A 216 10.74 -19.40 7.25
C LEU A 216 11.47 -18.75 8.43
N THR A 217 10.73 -18.28 9.42
CA THR A 217 11.29 -17.63 10.62
C THR A 217 11.68 -18.61 11.72
N GLY A 218 11.36 -19.90 11.57
CA GLY A 218 11.56 -20.92 12.60
C GLY A 218 10.66 -20.76 13.84
N ILE A 219 9.60 -19.98 13.74
CA ILE A 219 8.64 -19.76 14.82
C ILE A 219 7.58 -20.84 14.78
N GLU A 220 7.32 -21.50 15.93
CA GLU A 220 6.17 -22.39 16.04
C GLU A 220 4.87 -21.63 15.70
N ALA A 221 4.01 -22.22 14.86
CA ALA A 221 2.79 -21.55 14.38
C ALA A 221 1.91 -20.99 15.52
N GLU A 222 1.83 -21.70 16.66
CA GLU A 222 1.05 -21.29 17.84
C GLU A 222 1.60 -20.01 18.50
N ARG A 223 2.90 -19.78 18.36
CA ARG A 223 3.63 -18.66 18.98
C ARG A 223 3.86 -17.50 18.02
N LEU A 224 3.38 -17.57 16.78
CA LEU A 224 3.58 -16.50 15.81
C LEU A 224 3.05 -15.18 16.38
N PRO A 225 3.89 -14.12 16.51
CA PRO A 225 3.49 -12.86 17.10
C PRO A 225 2.75 -11.96 16.09
N TYR A 226 1.89 -12.55 15.28
CA TYR A 226 1.14 -11.85 14.25
C TYR A 226 -0.16 -11.27 14.82
N ASP A 227 -0.43 -9.99 14.51
CA ASP A 227 -1.65 -9.27 14.91
C ASP A 227 -2.43 -8.86 13.65
N PHE A 228 -3.70 -9.26 13.57
CA PHE A 228 -4.59 -8.90 12.46
C PHE A 228 -5.02 -7.44 12.50
N LYS A 229 -4.82 -6.74 13.62
CA LYS A 229 -5.18 -5.31 13.83
C LYS A 229 -6.64 -5.00 13.46
N LEU A 230 -7.54 -5.87 13.86
CA LEU A 230 -8.99 -5.74 13.65
C LEU A 230 -9.71 -5.29 14.94
N ASP A 231 -9.08 -4.37 15.69
CA ASP A 231 -9.56 -3.88 16.97
C ASP A 231 -10.93 -3.21 16.83
N GLN A 232 -11.16 -2.46 15.74
CA GLN A 232 -12.43 -1.81 15.44
C GLN A 232 -13.59 -2.80 15.30
N TRP A 233 -13.31 -4.02 14.89
CA TRP A 233 -14.27 -5.12 14.78
C TRP A 233 -14.38 -5.98 16.06
N GLY A 234 -13.75 -5.57 17.16
CA GLY A 234 -13.72 -6.35 18.40
C GLY A 234 -12.87 -7.63 18.33
N LEU A 235 -12.01 -7.74 17.33
CA LEU A 235 -11.17 -8.92 17.07
C LEU A 235 -9.71 -8.73 17.50
N ARG A 236 -9.49 -7.97 18.56
CA ARG A 236 -8.16 -7.84 19.16
C ARG A 236 -7.67 -9.18 19.71
N ARG A 237 -6.40 -9.53 19.50
CA ARG A 237 -5.78 -10.73 20.10
C ARG A 237 -5.67 -10.58 21.61
N ALA A 238 -6.12 -11.57 22.34
CA ALA A 238 -5.97 -11.58 23.80
C ALA A 238 -4.51 -11.93 24.20
N PRO A 239 -3.99 -11.41 25.34
CA PRO A 239 -2.58 -11.59 25.71
C PRO A 239 -2.10 -13.05 25.81
N ALA A 240 -2.98 -13.97 26.18
CA ALA A 240 -2.67 -15.40 26.33
C ALA A 240 -3.21 -16.27 25.18
N GLU A 241 -3.79 -15.66 24.14
CA GLU A 241 -4.36 -16.39 23.02
C GLU A 241 -3.27 -16.88 22.08
N SER A 242 -3.25 -18.20 21.79
CA SER A 242 -2.34 -18.74 20.78
C SER A 242 -2.67 -18.16 19.40
N PHE A 243 -1.69 -18.09 18.50
CA PHE A 243 -1.96 -17.58 17.15
C PHE A 243 -2.97 -18.43 16.40
N THR A 244 -2.94 -19.75 16.55
CA THR A 244 -3.88 -20.67 15.89
C THR A 244 -5.32 -20.47 16.40
N ALA A 245 -5.53 -20.22 17.69
CA ALA A 245 -6.84 -19.89 18.25
C ALA A 245 -7.33 -18.54 17.73
N TYR A 246 -6.46 -17.52 17.72
CA TYR A 246 -6.75 -16.19 17.18
C TYR A 246 -7.11 -16.24 15.69
N LEU A 247 -6.29 -16.92 14.88
CA LEU A 247 -6.54 -17.12 13.46
C LEU A 247 -7.92 -17.77 13.23
N SER A 248 -8.22 -18.87 13.96
CA SER A 248 -9.51 -19.56 13.86
C SER A 248 -10.70 -18.69 14.26
N ARG A 249 -10.53 -17.75 15.21
CA ARG A 249 -11.57 -16.79 15.61
C ARG A 249 -11.79 -15.75 14.54
N VAL A 250 -10.72 -15.23 13.94
CA VAL A 250 -10.78 -14.29 12.82
C VAL A 250 -11.39 -14.95 11.58
N GLU A 251 -10.95 -16.15 11.19
CA GLU A 251 -11.49 -16.89 10.03
C GLU A 251 -12.99 -17.11 10.13
N ARG A 252 -13.51 -17.38 11.33
CA ARG A 252 -14.96 -17.62 11.57
C ARG A 252 -15.77 -16.36 11.79
N SER A 253 -15.14 -15.19 11.82
CA SER A 253 -15.82 -13.93 12.02
C SER A 253 -16.74 -13.55 10.86
N PRO A 254 -17.90 -12.93 11.12
CA PRO A 254 -18.78 -12.42 10.07
C PRO A 254 -18.19 -11.25 9.26
N ILE A 255 -17.04 -10.68 9.66
CA ILE A 255 -16.39 -9.57 8.95
C ILE A 255 -16.13 -9.89 7.47
N TRP A 256 -15.91 -11.16 7.13
CA TRP A 256 -15.67 -11.61 5.75
C TRP A 256 -16.88 -11.45 4.82
N ARG A 257 -18.05 -11.11 5.37
CA ARG A 257 -19.25 -10.75 4.61
C ARG A 257 -19.39 -9.22 4.44
N SER A 258 -18.58 -8.45 5.13
CA SER A 258 -18.54 -7.00 4.99
C SER A 258 -17.92 -6.60 3.65
N ARG A 259 -18.34 -5.44 3.12
CA ARG A 259 -17.63 -4.76 2.04
C ARG A 259 -16.50 -3.86 2.55
N ASP A 260 -16.38 -3.72 3.86
CA ASP A 260 -15.33 -2.94 4.52
C ASP A 260 -14.20 -3.84 5.02
N ILE A 261 -13.64 -4.63 4.11
CA ILE A 261 -12.54 -5.56 4.36
C ILE A 261 -11.71 -5.73 3.09
N SER A 262 -10.42 -6.10 3.25
CA SER A 262 -9.51 -6.32 2.11
C SER A 262 -10.07 -7.29 1.05
N ALA A 263 -10.82 -8.31 1.47
CA ALA A 263 -11.38 -9.30 0.55
C ALA A 263 -12.31 -8.66 -0.49
N TRP A 264 -13.07 -7.64 -0.11
CA TRP A 264 -13.89 -6.86 -1.04
C TRP A 264 -13.02 -5.95 -1.90
N ASP A 265 -12.18 -5.12 -1.27
CA ASP A 265 -11.37 -4.12 -1.96
C ASP A 265 -10.39 -4.72 -2.98
N LEU A 266 -9.89 -5.93 -2.71
CA LEU A 266 -9.01 -6.66 -3.61
C LEU A 266 -9.74 -7.40 -4.73
N SER A 267 -11.07 -7.56 -4.64
CA SER A 267 -11.86 -8.12 -5.73
C SER A 267 -11.95 -7.13 -6.90
N PRO A 268 -12.09 -7.60 -8.16
CA PRO A 268 -12.27 -6.68 -9.29
C PRO A 268 -13.50 -5.76 -9.16
N ASP A 269 -14.57 -6.22 -8.56
CA ASP A 269 -15.78 -5.43 -8.36
C ASP A 269 -15.60 -4.36 -7.28
N GLY A 270 -14.96 -4.72 -6.17
CA GLY A 270 -14.60 -3.77 -5.10
C GLY A 270 -13.57 -2.74 -5.57
N ALA A 271 -12.57 -3.17 -6.34
CA ALA A 271 -11.57 -2.27 -6.92
C ALA A 271 -12.20 -1.26 -7.90
N ARG A 272 -13.21 -1.68 -8.70
CA ARG A 272 -13.97 -0.78 -9.54
C ARG A 272 -14.72 0.28 -8.74
N GLU A 273 -15.34 -0.07 -7.61
CA GLU A 273 -15.94 0.91 -6.68
C GLU A 273 -14.88 1.85 -6.11
N LEU A 274 -13.75 1.32 -5.66
CA LEU A 274 -12.63 2.08 -5.10
C LEU A 274 -12.09 3.10 -6.11
N ASN A 275 -11.87 2.69 -7.36
CA ASN A 275 -11.35 3.55 -8.42
C ASN A 275 -12.28 4.73 -8.73
N ARG A 276 -13.60 4.51 -8.70
CA ARG A 276 -14.59 5.59 -8.90
C ARG A 276 -14.62 6.57 -7.74
N ARG A 277 -14.46 6.08 -6.50
CA ARG A 277 -14.53 6.91 -5.30
C ARG A 277 -13.22 7.65 -5.04
N PHE A 278 -12.07 7.05 -5.37
CA PHE A 278 -10.75 7.58 -5.06
C PHE A 278 -9.87 7.71 -6.32
N PRO A 279 -10.15 8.68 -7.20
CA PRO A 279 -9.39 8.90 -8.42
C PRO A 279 -8.00 9.47 -8.11
N ALA A 280 -7.09 9.35 -9.08
CA ALA A 280 -5.78 10.00 -9.00
C ALA A 280 -5.90 11.52 -8.89
N GLN A 281 -5.04 12.15 -8.11
CA GLN A 281 -5.04 13.59 -7.87
C GLN A 281 -4.07 14.30 -8.82
N PRO A 282 -4.49 15.39 -9.49
CA PRO A 282 -3.68 16.05 -10.52
C PRO A 282 -2.40 16.72 -9.98
N THR A 283 -2.33 16.96 -8.66
CA THR A 283 -1.19 17.61 -7.98
C THR A 283 -0.10 16.61 -7.56
N VAL A 284 -0.30 15.30 -7.81
CA VAL A 284 0.55 14.22 -7.32
C VAL A 284 1.13 13.42 -8.49
N TYR A 285 2.41 13.06 -8.42
CA TYR A 285 3.04 12.17 -9.39
C TYR A 285 2.72 10.72 -9.05
N TYR A 286 2.29 9.93 -10.06
CA TYR A 286 1.98 8.51 -9.91
C TYR A 286 2.92 7.65 -10.73
N PHE A 287 3.47 6.61 -10.10
CA PHE A 287 4.32 5.61 -10.73
C PHE A 287 3.81 4.21 -10.39
N SER A 288 3.70 3.34 -11.39
CA SER A 288 3.27 1.95 -11.20
C SER A 288 4.32 0.99 -11.75
N TRP A 289 4.67 -0.02 -10.95
CA TRP A 289 5.58 -1.10 -11.32
C TRP A 289 4.79 -2.39 -11.38
N ALA A 290 4.57 -2.89 -12.61
CA ALA A 290 3.92 -4.17 -12.86
C ALA A 290 4.95 -5.29 -12.88
N ALA A 291 4.53 -6.49 -12.45
CA ALA A 291 5.32 -7.70 -12.45
C ALA A 291 4.58 -8.82 -13.18
N ALA A 292 5.33 -9.68 -13.86
CA ALA A 292 4.84 -10.90 -14.48
C ALA A 292 5.81 -12.04 -14.17
N ALA A 293 5.29 -13.19 -13.77
CA ALA A 293 6.08 -14.39 -13.49
C ALA A 293 5.42 -15.65 -14.08
N THR A 294 4.63 -15.47 -15.15
CA THR A 294 3.97 -16.54 -15.90
C THR A 294 4.28 -16.43 -17.40
N ALA A 295 4.04 -17.51 -18.12
CA ALA A 295 4.15 -17.58 -19.57
C ALA A 295 2.98 -18.37 -20.17
N PRO A 296 2.56 -18.06 -21.44
CA PRO A 296 1.47 -18.77 -22.09
C PRO A 296 1.84 -20.20 -22.44
N LEU A 297 0.96 -21.16 -22.17
CA LEU A 297 1.10 -22.56 -22.54
C LEU A 297 0.33 -22.84 -23.84
N TRP A 298 1.06 -23.21 -24.89
CA TRP A 298 0.45 -23.62 -26.14
C TRP A 298 -0.24 -25.01 -25.99
N PRO A 299 -1.43 -25.29 -26.60
CA PRO A 299 -2.22 -24.39 -27.47
C PRO A 299 -3.26 -23.54 -26.73
N THR A 300 -3.48 -23.74 -25.43
CA THR A 300 -4.57 -23.12 -24.66
C THR A 300 -4.38 -21.63 -24.39
N GLN A 301 -3.14 -21.15 -24.44
CA GLN A 301 -2.72 -19.81 -24.04
C GLN A 301 -2.94 -19.51 -22.53
N HIS A 302 -3.38 -20.49 -21.72
CA HIS A 302 -3.42 -20.36 -20.27
C HIS A 302 -2.01 -20.04 -19.75
N GLN A 303 -1.94 -19.23 -18.72
CA GLN A 303 -0.67 -18.84 -18.14
C GLN A 303 -0.18 -19.87 -17.12
N VAL A 304 1.09 -20.26 -17.19
CA VAL A 304 1.74 -21.18 -16.27
C VAL A 304 2.92 -20.52 -15.59
N PRO A 305 3.25 -20.90 -14.32
CA PRO A 305 4.36 -20.31 -13.60
C PRO A 305 5.69 -20.47 -14.31
N LEU A 306 6.52 -19.40 -14.32
CA LEU A 306 7.93 -19.49 -14.70
C LEU A 306 8.72 -20.23 -13.62
N PRO A 307 9.83 -20.93 -13.96
CA PRO A 307 10.68 -21.62 -12.98
C PRO A 307 11.26 -20.71 -11.87
N THR A 308 11.32 -19.42 -12.12
CA THR A 308 11.77 -18.40 -11.14
C THR A 308 10.73 -18.04 -10.09
N MET A 309 9.46 -18.42 -10.30
CA MET A 309 8.39 -18.18 -9.33
C MET A 309 8.55 -19.12 -8.13
N LEU A 310 8.30 -18.59 -6.92
CA LEU A 310 8.26 -19.39 -5.70
C LEU A 310 7.23 -20.53 -5.84
N PRO A 311 7.59 -21.80 -5.57
CA PRO A 311 6.68 -22.94 -5.74
C PRO A 311 5.36 -22.81 -4.97
N GLN A 312 5.37 -22.11 -3.84
CA GLN A 312 4.18 -21.84 -3.01
C GLN A 312 3.10 -21.04 -3.75
N LEU A 313 3.50 -20.27 -4.78
CA LEU A 313 2.60 -19.45 -5.60
C LEU A 313 2.12 -20.15 -6.88
N TRP A 314 2.61 -21.35 -7.19
CA TRP A 314 2.25 -22.03 -8.45
C TRP A 314 0.75 -22.34 -8.54
N GLY A 315 0.13 -22.78 -7.44
CA GLY A 315 -1.30 -23.07 -7.40
C GLY A 315 -2.17 -21.84 -7.70
N THR A 316 -1.87 -20.71 -7.09
CA THR A 316 -2.57 -19.45 -7.33
C THR A 316 -2.28 -18.90 -8.73
N ALA A 317 -1.03 -19.02 -9.21
CA ALA A 317 -0.67 -18.61 -10.56
C ALA A 317 -1.44 -19.38 -11.64
N LEU A 318 -1.59 -20.70 -11.49
CA LEU A 318 -2.37 -21.55 -12.40
C LEU A 318 -3.86 -21.21 -12.35
N PHE A 319 -4.40 -20.96 -11.16
CA PHE A 319 -5.79 -20.50 -11.01
C PHE A 319 -6.02 -19.17 -11.76
N ILE A 320 -5.23 -18.14 -11.45
CA ILE A 320 -5.32 -16.82 -12.10
C ILE A 320 -5.11 -16.95 -13.62
N GLY A 321 -4.17 -17.80 -14.02
CA GLY A 321 -3.74 -18.01 -15.41
C GLY A 321 -4.77 -18.68 -16.32
N ALA A 322 -5.91 -19.12 -15.79
CA ALA A 322 -6.99 -19.76 -16.55
C ALA A 322 -8.40 -19.31 -16.14
N TYR A 323 -8.48 -18.45 -15.10
CA TYR A 323 -9.78 -18.04 -14.55
C TYR A 323 -10.50 -17.07 -15.50
N THR A 324 -11.80 -17.32 -15.71
CA THR A 324 -12.69 -16.44 -16.45
C THR A 324 -13.99 -16.21 -15.69
N ARG A 325 -14.60 -15.05 -15.87
CA ARG A 325 -15.90 -14.69 -15.33
C ARG A 325 -16.60 -13.72 -16.27
N ASP A 326 -17.85 -14.05 -16.63
CA ASP A 326 -18.73 -13.18 -17.41
C ASP A 326 -20.15 -13.25 -16.81
N GLU A 327 -20.36 -12.51 -15.72
CA GLU A 327 -21.62 -12.46 -15.01
C GLU A 327 -22.20 -11.04 -15.03
N PRO A 328 -23.53 -10.89 -15.24
CA PRO A 328 -24.16 -9.58 -15.30
C PRO A 328 -23.88 -8.70 -14.09
N GLY A 329 -23.42 -7.47 -14.31
CA GLY A 329 -23.13 -6.48 -13.27
C GLY A 329 -21.75 -6.63 -12.61
N GLN A 330 -21.05 -7.71 -12.85
CA GLN A 330 -19.68 -7.94 -12.36
C GLN A 330 -18.64 -7.50 -13.41
N VAL A 331 -17.38 -7.37 -12.97
CA VAL A 331 -16.26 -7.13 -13.87
C VAL A 331 -16.00 -8.40 -14.68
N VAL A 332 -15.97 -8.29 -16.00
CA VAL A 332 -15.65 -9.40 -16.90
C VAL A 332 -14.16 -9.72 -16.77
N ILE A 333 -13.84 -11.00 -16.57
CA ILE A 333 -12.47 -11.51 -16.49
C ILE A 333 -12.29 -12.48 -17.66
N ASP A 334 -11.48 -12.08 -18.60
CA ASP A 334 -11.15 -12.82 -19.83
C ASP A 334 -9.65 -13.15 -19.92
N ALA A 335 -9.20 -13.67 -21.05
CA ALA A 335 -7.79 -14.03 -21.28
C ALA A 335 -6.80 -12.88 -21.06
N SER A 336 -7.23 -11.62 -21.16
CA SER A 336 -6.37 -10.45 -20.91
C SER A 336 -5.98 -10.29 -19.44
N TRP A 337 -6.63 -11.03 -18.52
CA TRP A 337 -6.35 -11.04 -17.09
C TRP A 337 -5.37 -12.16 -16.68
N TRP A 338 -5.08 -13.12 -17.55
CA TRP A 338 -4.39 -14.35 -17.15
C TRP A 338 -2.92 -14.17 -16.78
N GLU A 339 -2.19 -13.24 -17.43
CA GLU A 339 -0.82 -12.94 -17.03
C GLU A 339 -0.77 -12.44 -15.59
N ASN A 340 0.15 -13.00 -14.77
CA ASN A 340 0.18 -12.72 -13.33
C ASN A 340 1.56 -12.97 -12.71
N ASP A 341 1.75 -12.49 -11.48
CA ASP A 341 2.93 -12.69 -10.64
C ASP A 341 2.78 -13.84 -9.62
N GLY A 342 1.68 -14.58 -9.69
CA GLY A 342 1.29 -15.63 -8.75
C GLY A 342 0.22 -15.20 -7.75
N VAL A 343 -0.07 -13.89 -7.63
CA VAL A 343 -1.07 -13.33 -6.70
C VAL A 343 -1.98 -12.31 -7.39
N VAL A 344 -1.42 -11.46 -8.23
CA VAL A 344 -2.10 -10.34 -8.88
C VAL A 344 -1.99 -10.46 -10.40
N ASN A 345 -3.05 -10.14 -11.11
CA ASN A 345 -3.09 -10.07 -12.57
C ASN A 345 -2.20 -8.89 -13.06
N THR A 346 -1.26 -9.12 -13.94
CA THR A 346 -0.29 -8.12 -14.42
C THR A 346 -0.96 -6.86 -14.97
N ARG A 347 -2.05 -7.01 -15.75
CA ARG A 347 -2.80 -5.86 -16.29
C ARG A 347 -3.32 -4.92 -15.20
N SER A 348 -3.71 -5.47 -14.05
CA SER A 348 -4.25 -4.72 -12.92
C SER A 348 -3.18 -3.86 -12.22
N MET A 349 -1.90 -4.13 -12.45
CA MET A 349 -0.80 -3.44 -11.79
C MET A 349 -0.37 -2.14 -12.48
N ALA A 350 -0.75 -1.96 -13.75
CA ALA A 350 -0.30 -0.80 -14.55
C ALA A 350 -0.94 0.53 -14.11
N GLY A 351 -2.11 0.46 -13.49
CA GLY A 351 -2.90 1.60 -13.04
C GLY A 351 -4.39 1.27 -13.10
N PRO A 352 -5.26 2.09 -12.51
CA PRO A 352 -6.70 1.86 -12.54
C PRO A 352 -7.25 2.05 -13.96
N THR A 353 -8.01 1.07 -14.44
CA THR A 353 -8.67 1.08 -15.77
C THR A 353 -10.17 0.81 -15.69
N LEU A 354 -10.70 0.43 -14.52
CA LEU A 354 -12.12 0.13 -14.25
C LEU A 354 -12.88 1.31 -13.63
#